data_86e4434b56c1764547cffbe210fe8c20
#
_entry.id   86e4434b56c1764547cffbe210fe8c20
#
_cell.length_a   1.000
_cell.length_b   1.000
_cell.length_c   1.000
_cell.angle_alpha   90.00
_cell.angle_beta   90.00
_cell.angle_gamma   90.00
#
_symmetry.space_group_name_H-M   'P 1'
#
loop_
_entity.id
_entity.type
_entity.pdbx_description
1 polymer ?
#
loop_
_entity_poly.entity_id
_entity_poly.type
_entity_poly.pdbx_seq_one_letter_code
_entity_poly.pdbx_strand_id
1 'polypeptide(L)'
;AMQRWNLHRRVAIGLIGLLGTKPSAIIAGFLMASALVSMWVSNTATALMMLPIALSVVQLLPERAHQTREVQGFSTALLLSVAYGATTGGMGTLIGTPPNALLAGYIADIHDVTIGFGQWMLIGVPVVLVALPAVYVVLTRIMFTLDAGELPGMAELIKAEKAAQGRMGRAEIAVAVVF
;
A
#
# COMPACT_ATOMS: atom_id res chain seq x y z
N ALA A 1 8.15 -15.15 -6.16
CA ALA A 1 7.61 -14.97 -7.53
C ALA A 1 7.21 -13.51 -7.75
N MET A 2 6.38 -12.89 -6.93
CA MET A 2 5.90 -11.49 -7.06
C MET A 2 7.02 -10.44 -7.15
N GLN A 3 8.09 -10.60 -6.36
CA GLN A 3 9.25 -9.68 -6.38
C GLN A 3 10.00 -9.71 -7.72
N ARG A 4 10.13 -10.88 -8.32
CA ARG A 4 10.88 -11.06 -9.58
C ARG A 4 10.18 -10.40 -10.79
N TRP A 5 8.88 -10.19 -10.73
CA TRP A 5 8.06 -9.67 -11.83
C TRP A 5 7.51 -8.26 -11.58
N ASN A 6 7.97 -7.56 -10.52
CA ASN A 6 7.59 -6.17 -10.20
C ASN A 6 6.06 -5.90 -10.19
N LEU A 7 5.25 -6.93 -9.91
CA LEU A 7 3.79 -6.82 -9.92
C LEU A 7 3.29 -5.78 -8.90
N HIS A 8 3.93 -5.71 -7.73
CA HIS A 8 3.66 -4.71 -6.69
C HIS A 8 3.80 -3.26 -7.19
N ARG A 9 4.83 -2.99 -8.02
CA ARG A 9 5.04 -1.67 -8.63
C ARG A 9 3.93 -1.32 -9.62
N ARG A 10 3.42 -2.31 -10.38
CA ARG A 10 2.28 -2.11 -11.30
C ARG A 10 1.00 -1.79 -10.55
N VAL A 11 0.72 -2.52 -9.46
CA VAL A 11 -0.44 -2.28 -8.60
C VAL A 11 -0.37 -0.86 -8.03
N ALA A 12 0.78 -0.45 -7.48
CA ALA A 12 0.96 0.87 -6.92
C ALA A 12 0.72 1.98 -7.95
N ILE A 13 1.39 1.91 -9.11
CA ILE A 13 1.28 2.94 -10.15
C ILE A 13 -0.10 2.94 -10.80
N GLY A 14 -0.72 1.77 -10.96
CA GLY A 14 -2.10 1.64 -11.45
C GLY A 14 -3.09 2.35 -10.54
N LEU A 15 -3.00 2.13 -9.22
CA LEU A 15 -3.87 2.77 -8.23
C LEU A 15 -3.64 4.29 -8.14
N ILE A 16 -2.37 4.73 -8.15
CA ILE A 16 -2.05 6.17 -8.14
C ILE A 16 -2.58 6.83 -9.42
N GLY A 17 -2.42 6.18 -10.57
CA GLY A 17 -2.94 6.70 -11.85
C GLY A 17 -4.46 6.77 -11.95
N LEU A 18 -5.18 5.95 -11.16
CA LEU A 18 -6.65 5.99 -11.07
C LEU A 18 -7.16 7.05 -10.10
N LEU A 19 -6.45 7.28 -9.00
CA LEU A 19 -6.88 8.16 -7.90
C LEU A 19 -6.54 9.64 -8.15
N GLY A 20 -5.58 9.92 -9.04
CA GLY A 20 -5.19 11.29 -9.43
C GLY A 20 -3.90 11.79 -8.78
N THR A 21 -3.56 13.04 -9.09
CA THR A 21 -2.27 13.68 -8.77
C THR A 21 -2.28 14.54 -7.50
N LYS A 22 -3.42 14.61 -6.81
CA LYS A 22 -3.53 15.35 -5.54
C LYS A 22 -2.77 14.63 -4.43
N PRO A 23 -2.14 15.35 -3.48
CA PRO A 23 -1.40 14.75 -2.37
C PRO A 23 -2.18 13.68 -1.61
N SER A 24 -3.44 13.97 -1.29
CA SER A 24 -4.33 13.04 -0.59
C SER A 24 -4.66 11.79 -1.42
N ALA A 25 -4.79 11.93 -2.75
CA ALA A 25 -5.03 10.80 -3.65
C ALA A 25 -3.80 9.89 -3.78
N ILE A 26 -2.60 10.47 -3.77
CA ILE A 26 -1.34 9.73 -3.78
C ILE A 26 -1.20 8.91 -2.50
N ILE A 27 -1.46 9.53 -1.33
CA ILE A 27 -1.45 8.83 -0.04
C ILE A 27 -2.46 7.68 -0.04
N ALA A 28 -3.70 7.90 -0.54
CA ALA A 28 -4.69 6.85 -0.67
C ALA A 28 -4.18 5.70 -1.57
N GLY A 29 -3.55 6.03 -2.70
CA GLY A 29 -2.97 5.06 -3.62
C GLY A 29 -1.89 4.20 -2.98
N PHE A 30 -0.95 4.82 -2.27
CA PHE A 30 0.11 4.10 -1.56
C PHE A 30 -0.42 3.26 -0.40
N LEU A 31 -1.38 3.78 0.37
CA LEU A 31 -2.04 3.08 1.46
C LEU A 31 -2.73 1.80 0.94
N MET A 32 -3.55 1.94 -0.11
CA MET A 32 -4.27 0.81 -0.72
C MET A 32 -3.33 -0.19 -1.40
N ALA A 33 -2.34 0.28 -2.15
CA ALA A 33 -1.36 -0.58 -2.81
C ALA A 33 -0.57 -1.40 -1.79
N SER A 34 -0.08 -0.74 -0.73
CA SER A 34 0.64 -1.42 0.36
C SER A 34 -0.24 -2.44 1.07
N ALA A 35 -1.51 -2.10 1.32
CA ALA A 35 -2.45 -3.02 1.94
C ALA A 35 -2.70 -4.25 1.08
N LEU A 36 -3.00 -4.08 -0.22
CA LEU A 36 -3.25 -5.18 -1.13
C LEU A 36 -2.04 -6.11 -1.29
N VAL A 37 -0.84 -5.54 -1.42
CA VAL A 37 0.39 -6.33 -1.52
C VAL A 37 0.65 -7.08 -0.21
N SER A 38 0.44 -6.44 0.94
CA SER A 38 0.72 -7.02 2.25
C SER A 38 -0.26 -8.13 2.65
N MET A 39 -1.40 -8.25 2.01
CA MET A 39 -2.28 -9.42 2.17
C MET A 39 -1.60 -10.73 1.74
N TRP A 40 -0.63 -10.67 0.83
CA TRP A 40 0.02 -11.83 0.21
C TRP A 40 1.52 -11.93 0.51
N VAL A 41 2.11 -10.83 0.97
CA VAL A 41 3.54 -10.72 1.25
C VAL A 41 3.70 -10.09 2.63
N SER A 42 4.75 -10.47 3.37
CA SER A 42 4.98 -9.91 4.72
C SER A 42 5.01 -8.38 4.72
N ASN A 43 4.55 -7.77 5.82
CA ASN A 43 4.51 -6.31 6.00
C ASN A 43 5.89 -5.67 5.75
N THR A 44 6.95 -6.29 6.27
CA THR A 44 8.33 -5.81 6.09
C THR A 44 8.76 -5.83 4.63
N ALA A 45 8.49 -6.93 3.91
CA ALA A 45 8.84 -7.03 2.50
C ALA A 45 8.02 -6.03 1.66
N THR A 46 6.74 -5.85 1.98
CA THR A 46 5.88 -4.84 1.34
C THR A 46 6.43 -3.43 1.56
N ALA A 47 6.76 -3.08 2.80
CA ALA A 47 7.32 -1.77 3.13
C ALA A 47 8.64 -1.51 2.39
N LEU A 48 9.57 -2.48 2.39
CA LEU A 48 10.85 -2.36 1.68
C LEU A 48 10.70 -2.22 0.15
N MET A 49 9.67 -2.84 -0.44
CA MET A 49 9.40 -2.70 -1.87
C MET A 49 8.74 -1.38 -2.24
N MET A 50 7.86 -0.88 -1.38
CA MET A 50 7.12 0.36 -1.61
C MET A 50 7.92 1.62 -1.26
N LEU A 51 8.89 1.51 -0.33
CA LEU A 51 9.72 2.62 0.13
C LEU A 51 10.47 3.35 -0.99
N PRO A 52 11.21 2.68 -1.89
CA PRO A 52 11.91 3.37 -2.99
C PRO A 52 10.95 4.13 -3.91
N ILE A 53 9.74 3.59 -4.13
CA ILE A 53 8.72 4.24 -4.96
C ILE A 53 8.19 5.50 -4.25
N ALA A 54 7.91 5.42 -2.95
CA ALA A 54 7.49 6.56 -2.16
C ALA A 54 8.57 7.65 -2.09
N LEU A 55 9.84 7.27 -1.91
CA LEU A 55 10.96 8.21 -1.92
C LEU A 55 11.14 8.88 -3.29
N SER A 56 10.95 8.17 -4.40
CA SER A 56 11.00 8.76 -5.73
C SER A 56 9.93 9.84 -5.90
N VAL A 57 8.74 9.62 -5.34
CA VAL A 57 7.66 10.64 -5.33
C VAL A 57 8.06 11.87 -4.52
N VAL A 58 8.67 11.68 -3.35
CA VAL A 58 9.15 12.79 -2.51
C VAL A 58 10.26 13.58 -3.23
N GLN A 59 11.20 12.91 -3.89
CA GLN A 59 12.31 13.54 -4.60
C GLN A 59 11.90 14.41 -5.80
N LEU A 60 10.70 14.24 -6.34
CA LEU A 60 10.17 15.09 -7.42
C LEU A 60 9.73 16.47 -6.94
N LEU A 61 9.53 16.63 -5.64
CA LEU A 61 9.16 17.91 -5.09
C LEU A 61 10.34 18.88 -5.21
N PRO A 62 10.12 20.17 -5.55
CA PRO A 62 11.19 21.15 -5.68
C PRO A 62 12.04 21.24 -4.40
N GLU A 63 13.37 21.29 -4.53
CA GLU A 63 14.29 21.33 -3.38
C GLU A 63 13.95 22.46 -2.40
N ARG A 64 13.58 23.64 -2.90
CA ARG A 64 13.15 24.77 -2.07
C ARG A 64 11.87 24.49 -1.27
N ALA A 65 11.03 23.61 -1.75
CA ALA A 65 9.78 23.22 -1.08
C ALA A 65 10.02 22.20 0.04
N HIS A 66 11.12 21.44 0.02
CA HIS A 66 11.44 20.45 1.08
C HIS A 66 11.59 21.08 2.48
N GLN A 67 11.82 22.39 2.57
CA GLN A 67 11.91 23.10 3.85
C GLN A 67 10.54 23.59 4.34
N THR A 68 9.50 23.51 3.54
CA THR A 68 8.15 23.91 3.97
C THR A 68 7.50 22.81 4.81
N ARG A 69 6.74 23.23 5.83
CA ARG A 69 6.02 22.32 6.73
C ARG A 69 5.03 21.42 6.00
N GLU A 70 4.46 21.92 4.91
CA GLU A 70 3.51 21.20 4.06
C GLU A 70 4.15 20.03 3.33
N VAL A 71 5.30 20.22 2.70
CA VAL A 71 6.04 19.18 1.98
C VAL A 71 6.59 18.13 2.95
N GLN A 72 7.08 18.57 4.11
CA GLN A 72 7.50 17.64 5.17
C GLN A 72 6.32 16.82 5.68
N GLY A 73 5.17 17.44 5.89
CA GLY A 73 3.92 16.78 6.25
C GLY A 73 3.49 15.75 5.23
N PHE A 74 3.48 16.11 3.94
CA PHE A 74 3.15 15.19 2.85
C PHE A 74 4.14 14.02 2.79
N SER A 75 5.44 14.28 2.84
CA SER A 75 6.47 13.24 2.78
C SER A 75 6.32 12.25 3.94
N THR A 76 6.10 12.76 5.16
CA THR A 76 5.87 11.93 6.33
C THR A 76 4.57 11.12 6.21
N ALA A 77 3.47 11.75 5.80
CA ALA A 77 2.20 11.08 5.59
C ALA A 77 2.29 9.98 4.52
N LEU A 78 3.05 10.22 3.45
CA LEU A 78 3.28 9.25 2.40
C LEU A 78 4.03 8.01 2.90
N LEU A 79 5.12 8.20 3.65
CA LEU A 79 5.88 7.10 4.22
C LEU A 79 5.07 6.33 5.28
N LEU A 80 4.31 7.03 6.11
CA LEU A 80 3.40 6.42 7.07
C LEU A 80 2.27 5.66 6.39
N SER A 81 1.77 6.13 5.24
CA SER A 81 0.74 5.41 4.48
C SER A 81 1.22 4.05 3.98
N VAL A 82 2.50 3.93 3.59
CA VAL A 82 3.12 2.65 3.25
C VAL A 82 3.16 1.72 4.46
N ALA A 83 3.64 2.21 5.61
CA ALA A 83 3.79 1.43 6.82
C ALA A 83 2.44 0.95 7.37
N TYR A 84 1.48 1.86 7.53
CA TYR A 84 0.15 1.54 8.02
C TYR A 84 -0.66 0.72 7.00
N GLY A 85 -0.50 0.99 5.70
CA GLY A 85 -1.12 0.18 4.65
C GLY A 85 -0.64 -1.26 4.72
N ALA A 86 0.67 -1.48 4.83
CA ALA A 86 1.24 -2.82 4.96
C ALA A 86 0.74 -3.52 6.23
N THR A 87 0.77 -2.84 7.38
CA THR A 87 0.33 -3.43 8.65
C THR A 87 -1.17 -3.77 8.63
N THR A 88 -2.00 -2.84 8.18
CA THR A 88 -3.46 -3.04 8.11
C THR A 88 -3.81 -4.12 7.10
N GLY A 89 -3.21 -4.09 5.90
CA GLY A 89 -3.47 -5.09 4.86
C GLY A 89 -3.07 -6.50 5.28
N GLY A 90 -1.95 -6.64 6.00
CA GLY A 90 -1.49 -7.93 6.51
C GLY A 90 -2.49 -8.66 7.43
N MET A 91 -3.40 -7.94 8.06
CA MET A 91 -4.48 -8.53 8.87
C MET A 91 -5.56 -9.21 8.02
N GLY A 92 -5.68 -8.86 6.73
CA GLY A 92 -6.75 -9.31 5.84
C GLY A 92 -6.71 -10.78 5.50
N THR A 93 -5.55 -11.42 5.51
CA THR A 93 -5.39 -12.86 5.20
C THR A 93 -4.62 -13.59 6.29
N LEU A 94 -4.80 -14.90 6.36
CA LEU A 94 -4.11 -15.75 7.33
C LEU A 94 -2.59 -15.72 7.19
N ILE A 95 -2.08 -15.55 5.97
CA ILE A 95 -0.65 -15.56 5.64
C ILE A 95 -0.02 -14.16 5.56
N GLY A 96 -0.81 -13.09 5.63
CA GLY A 96 -0.32 -11.72 5.46
C GLY A 96 0.65 -11.29 6.57
N THR A 97 0.45 -11.78 7.80
CA THR A 97 1.37 -11.53 8.91
C THR A 97 1.43 -12.73 9.85
N PRO A 98 2.62 -13.06 10.42
CA PRO A 98 2.80 -14.23 11.30
C PRO A 98 1.82 -14.32 12.50
N PRO A 99 1.47 -13.21 13.19
CA PRO A 99 0.51 -13.27 14.29
C PRO A 99 -0.85 -13.88 13.93
N ASN A 100 -1.31 -13.74 12.68
CA ASN A 100 -2.58 -14.30 12.24
C ASN A 100 -2.54 -15.83 12.28
N ALA A 101 -1.49 -16.43 11.72
CA ALA A 101 -1.30 -17.88 11.73
C ALA A 101 -1.09 -18.42 13.15
N LEU A 102 -0.35 -17.68 14.00
CA LEU A 102 -0.15 -18.05 15.41
C LEU A 102 -1.47 -18.03 16.17
N LEU A 103 -2.32 -17.03 15.96
CA LEU A 103 -3.64 -16.95 16.60
C LEU A 103 -4.55 -18.10 16.13
N ALA A 104 -4.57 -18.39 14.84
CA ALA A 104 -5.36 -19.50 14.31
C ALA A 104 -4.90 -20.85 14.85
N GLY A 105 -3.58 -21.08 14.95
CA GLY A 105 -3.00 -22.26 15.56
C GLY A 105 -3.34 -22.39 17.04
N TYR A 106 -3.22 -21.28 17.80
CA TYR A 106 -3.57 -21.25 19.22
C TYR A 106 -5.05 -21.59 19.47
N ILE A 107 -5.96 -21.07 18.64
CA ILE A 107 -7.40 -21.39 18.74
C ILE A 107 -7.65 -22.87 18.43
N ALA A 108 -6.95 -23.42 17.43
CA ALA A 108 -7.07 -24.83 17.09
C ALA A 108 -6.60 -25.72 18.24
N ASP A 109 -5.48 -25.40 18.88
CA ASP A 109 -4.90 -26.19 19.96
C ASP A 109 -5.74 -26.19 21.27
N ILE A 110 -6.39 -25.06 21.57
CA ILE A 110 -7.11 -24.91 22.85
C ILE A 110 -8.60 -25.20 22.72
N HIS A 111 -9.18 -24.85 21.59
CA HIS A 111 -10.63 -24.91 21.39
C HIS A 111 -11.09 -25.98 20.38
N ASP A 112 -10.18 -26.78 19.82
CA ASP A 112 -10.45 -27.74 18.74
C ASP A 112 -11.18 -27.10 17.52
N VAL A 113 -10.98 -25.78 17.30
CA VAL A 113 -11.59 -25.04 16.20
C VAL A 113 -10.53 -24.67 15.17
N THR A 114 -10.58 -25.29 14.00
CA THR A 114 -9.68 -24.94 12.88
C THR A 114 -10.23 -23.77 12.08
N ILE A 115 -9.47 -22.67 12.04
CA ILE A 115 -9.79 -21.49 11.22
C ILE A 115 -9.08 -21.62 9.87
N GLY A 116 -9.86 -21.93 8.82
CA GLY A 116 -9.36 -21.98 7.46
C GLY A 116 -9.08 -20.60 6.86
N PHE A 117 -8.32 -20.58 5.76
CA PHE A 117 -7.93 -19.34 5.07
C PHE A 117 -9.13 -18.46 4.70
N GLY A 118 -10.18 -19.04 4.10
CA GLY A 118 -11.39 -18.31 3.73
C GLY A 118 -12.19 -17.80 4.93
N GLN A 119 -12.25 -18.56 6.03
CA GLN A 119 -12.92 -18.14 7.26
C GLN A 119 -12.21 -16.95 7.90
N TRP A 120 -10.86 -16.94 7.89
CA TRP A 120 -10.09 -15.78 8.33
C TRP A 120 -10.42 -14.54 7.51
N MET A 121 -10.46 -14.67 6.17
CA MET A 121 -10.76 -13.54 5.28
C MET A 121 -12.16 -12.96 5.49
N LEU A 122 -13.16 -13.78 5.85
CA LEU A 122 -14.52 -13.30 6.15
C LEU A 122 -14.55 -12.29 7.30
N ILE A 123 -13.58 -12.35 8.21
CA ILE A 123 -13.44 -11.41 9.33
C ILE A 123 -12.36 -10.37 9.01
N GLY A 124 -11.20 -10.79 8.54
CA GLY A 124 -10.04 -9.93 8.30
C GLY A 124 -10.28 -8.87 7.23
N VAL A 125 -10.91 -9.25 6.10
CA VAL A 125 -11.17 -8.29 5.01
C VAL A 125 -12.13 -7.17 5.43
N PRO A 126 -13.28 -7.42 6.07
CA PRO A 126 -14.12 -6.36 6.61
C PRO A 126 -13.39 -5.43 7.59
N VAL A 127 -12.54 -5.98 8.47
CA VAL A 127 -11.74 -5.17 9.39
C VAL A 127 -10.79 -4.25 8.62
N VAL A 128 -10.11 -4.75 7.60
CA VAL A 128 -9.22 -3.97 6.73
C VAL A 128 -10.00 -2.88 6.00
N LEU A 129 -11.19 -3.20 5.47
CA LEU A 129 -12.05 -2.23 4.75
C LEU A 129 -12.52 -1.07 5.64
N VAL A 130 -12.65 -1.29 6.94
CA VAL A 130 -12.98 -0.22 7.91
C VAL A 130 -11.72 0.52 8.37
N ALA A 131 -10.64 -0.21 8.62
CA ALA A 131 -9.40 0.35 9.15
C ALA A 131 -8.67 1.24 8.12
N LEU A 132 -8.63 0.87 6.84
CA LEU A 132 -7.95 1.67 5.80
C LEU A 132 -8.54 3.09 5.65
N PRO A 133 -9.86 3.29 5.52
CA PRO A 133 -10.45 4.63 5.52
C PRO A 133 -10.17 5.40 6.81
N ALA A 134 -10.18 4.73 7.98
CA ALA A 134 -9.86 5.37 9.25
C ALA A 134 -8.41 5.88 9.26
N VAL A 135 -7.44 5.05 8.86
CA VAL A 135 -6.03 5.44 8.72
C VAL A 135 -5.88 6.59 7.73
N TYR A 136 -6.56 6.52 6.59
CA TYR A 136 -6.55 7.58 5.60
C TYR A 136 -7.02 8.92 6.17
N VAL A 137 -8.16 8.94 6.87
CA VAL A 137 -8.70 10.15 7.49
C VAL A 137 -7.74 10.69 8.55
N VAL A 138 -7.18 9.82 9.39
CA VAL A 138 -6.20 10.23 10.42
C VAL A 138 -4.99 10.88 9.78
N LEU A 139 -4.40 10.25 8.76
CA LEU A 139 -3.21 10.78 8.09
C LEU A 139 -3.49 12.09 7.34
N THR A 140 -4.62 12.18 6.62
CA THR A 140 -4.84 13.29 5.69
C THR A 140 -5.60 14.47 6.29
N ARG A 141 -6.32 14.27 7.40
CA ARG A 141 -7.16 15.31 8.00
C ARG A 141 -6.82 15.65 9.44
N ILE A 142 -6.32 14.67 10.22
CA ILE A 142 -6.06 14.88 11.65
C ILE A 142 -4.58 15.23 11.88
N MET A 143 -3.67 14.42 11.34
CA MET A 143 -2.22 14.60 11.56
C MET A 143 -1.59 15.62 10.61
N PHE A 144 -1.94 15.53 9.33
CA PHE A 144 -1.36 16.37 8.29
C PHE A 144 -2.47 17.05 7.49
N THR A 145 -2.57 18.37 7.61
CA THR A 145 -3.40 19.20 6.72
C THR A 145 -2.71 19.30 5.37
N LEU A 146 -3.16 18.47 4.43
CA LEU A 146 -2.60 18.44 3.08
C LEU A 146 -3.37 19.45 2.22
N ASP A 147 -2.64 20.41 1.66
CA ASP A 147 -3.22 21.38 0.74
C ASP A 147 -3.75 20.69 -0.53
N ALA A 148 -4.88 21.18 -1.04
CA ALA A 148 -5.58 20.55 -2.15
C ALA A 148 -4.94 20.81 -3.53
N GLY A 149 -3.79 21.50 -3.57
CA GLY A 149 -3.04 21.80 -4.80
C GLY A 149 -2.47 20.52 -5.46
N GLU A 150 -2.41 20.52 -6.78
CA GLU A 150 -1.71 19.46 -7.51
C GLU A 150 -0.20 19.60 -7.32
N LEU A 151 0.49 18.48 -7.08
CA LEU A 151 1.95 18.47 -7.00
C LEU A 151 2.55 18.65 -8.40
N PRO A 152 3.39 19.68 -8.62
CA PRO A 152 4.03 19.91 -9.92
C PRO A 152 4.86 18.68 -10.35
N GLY A 153 4.70 18.26 -11.61
CA GLY A 153 5.47 17.14 -12.17
C GLY A 153 4.95 15.74 -11.85
N MET A 154 3.94 15.60 -10.96
CA MET A 154 3.40 14.29 -10.56
C MET A 154 2.72 13.54 -11.71
N ALA A 155 1.95 14.25 -12.55
CA ALA A 155 1.31 13.66 -13.71
C ALA A 155 2.32 13.09 -14.71
N GLU A 156 3.44 13.79 -14.90
CA GLU A 156 4.53 13.37 -15.78
C GLU A 156 5.28 12.16 -15.22
N LEU A 157 5.50 12.12 -13.91
CA LEU A 157 6.10 10.94 -13.26
C LEU A 157 5.23 9.71 -13.43
N ILE A 158 3.95 9.80 -13.09
CA ILE A 158 3.02 8.67 -13.24
C ILE A 158 3.00 8.19 -14.69
N LYS A 159 3.03 9.11 -15.63
CA LYS A 159 3.06 8.79 -17.07
C LYS A 159 4.37 8.13 -17.49
N ALA A 160 5.51 8.62 -17.00
CA ALA A 160 6.83 8.07 -17.24
C ALA A 160 6.98 6.68 -16.62
N GLU A 161 6.55 6.49 -15.36
CA GLU A 161 6.57 5.22 -14.68
C GLU A 161 5.64 4.18 -15.33
N LYS A 162 4.45 4.60 -15.78
CA LYS A 162 3.53 3.76 -16.52
C LYS A 162 4.10 3.35 -17.89
N ALA A 163 4.80 4.26 -18.56
CA ALA A 163 5.49 3.99 -19.81
C ALA A 163 6.68 3.02 -19.63
N ALA A 164 7.45 3.20 -18.55
CA ALA A 164 8.60 2.33 -18.21
C ALA A 164 8.18 0.89 -17.89
N GLN A 165 6.95 0.66 -17.40
CA GLN A 165 6.44 -0.68 -17.09
C GLN A 165 6.07 -1.49 -18.36
N GLY A 166 5.81 -0.84 -19.48
CA GLY A 166 5.39 -1.51 -20.72
C GLY A 166 4.11 -2.36 -20.58
N ARG A 167 3.85 -3.22 -21.59
CA ARG A 167 2.72 -4.16 -21.56
C ARG A 167 3.00 -5.32 -20.60
N MET A 168 1.95 -5.82 -19.93
CA MET A 168 2.06 -7.00 -19.07
C MET A 168 2.57 -8.21 -19.86
N GLY A 169 3.65 -8.82 -19.41
CA GLY A 169 4.17 -10.05 -19.96
C GLY A 169 3.29 -11.25 -19.60
N ARG A 170 3.33 -12.32 -20.42
CA ARG A 170 2.57 -13.55 -20.15
C ARG A 170 2.84 -14.16 -18.77
N ALA A 171 4.09 -14.07 -18.31
CA ALA A 171 4.49 -14.55 -16.97
C ALA A 171 3.92 -13.69 -15.83
N GLU A 172 3.80 -12.38 -16.04
CA GLU A 172 3.18 -11.45 -15.06
C GLU A 172 1.67 -11.71 -14.94
N ILE A 173 1.00 -11.97 -16.07
CA ILE A 173 -0.43 -12.35 -16.11
C ILE A 173 -0.64 -13.68 -15.37
N ALA A 174 0.21 -14.69 -15.63
CA ALA A 174 0.12 -15.97 -14.96
C ALA A 174 0.27 -15.83 -13.42
N VAL A 175 1.20 -15.01 -12.96
CA VAL A 175 1.36 -14.73 -11.52
C VAL A 175 0.16 -13.97 -10.95
N ALA A 176 -0.40 -13.01 -11.69
CA ALA A 176 -1.58 -12.25 -11.25
C ALA A 176 -2.87 -13.09 -11.19
N VAL A 177 -2.96 -14.18 -11.96
CA VAL A 177 -4.12 -15.09 -11.95
C VAL A 177 -4.01 -16.14 -10.84
N VAL A 178 -2.79 -16.51 -10.43
CA VAL A 178 -2.54 -17.51 -9.37
C VAL A 178 -2.66 -16.90 -7.97
N PHE A 179 -2.47 -15.60 -7.82
CA PHE A 179 -2.59 -14.83 -6.57
C PHE A 179 -3.83 -13.96 -6.55
#